data_73820625496a371b33149abaaf2fd23a
#
_entry.id   73820625496a371b33149abaaf2fd23a
#
_cell.length_a   1.000
_cell.length_b   1.000
_cell.length_c   1.000
_cell.angle_alpha   90.00
_cell.angle_beta   90.00
_cell.angle_gamma   90.00
#
_symmetry.space_group_name_H-M   'P 1'
#
loop_
_entity.id
_entity.type
_entity.pdbx_description
1 polymer ?
#
loop_
_entity_poly.entity_id
_entity_poly.type
_entity_poly.pdbx_seq_one_letter_code
_entity_poly.pdbx_strand_id
1 'polypeptide(L)'
;MNVYQKLNAAREEFHQSKLKKSGLNKFAGYQYFELGDFIIPALGIFKKHGLTSVISFGKETADMRIVNNDQPEEMIVIESPMSTAALKGCHEVQNLGAVQTYLRRYLWVAALEIVEHDALDATTGAKGTAPVISPRGGIGDDLPEDIKEFLRDLASSVSGLVEVGQAVDALAMIDEQQLEADQKVYLSSQLNSTVRSALKKAKS
;
A
#
# COMPACT_ATOMS: atom_id res chain seq x y z
N MET A 1 24.56 -1.27 -26.71
CA MET A 1 23.57 -0.28 -26.22
C MET A 1 23.99 0.14 -24.82
N ASN A 2 23.97 1.45 -24.52
CA ASN A 2 24.24 1.92 -23.16
C ASN A 2 23.04 1.64 -22.22
N VAL A 3 23.25 1.86 -20.92
CA VAL A 3 22.23 1.56 -19.88
C VAL A 3 20.90 2.30 -20.12
N TYR A 4 20.92 3.53 -20.62
CA TYR A 4 19.72 4.33 -20.89
C TYR A 4 18.92 3.78 -22.06
N GLN A 5 19.61 3.38 -23.14
CA GLN A 5 18.96 2.78 -24.30
C GLN A 5 18.32 1.43 -23.96
N LYS A 6 18.99 0.63 -23.14
CA LYS A 6 18.46 -0.65 -22.66
C LYS A 6 17.26 -0.46 -21.75
N LEU A 7 17.30 0.52 -20.83
CA LEU A 7 16.17 0.82 -19.96
C LEU A 7 14.96 1.31 -20.76
N ASN A 8 15.15 2.18 -21.76
CA ASN A 8 14.05 2.64 -22.61
C ASN A 8 13.42 1.49 -23.40
N ALA A 9 14.22 0.57 -23.94
CA ALA A 9 13.70 -0.61 -24.62
C ALA A 9 12.94 -1.55 -23.66
N ALA A 10 13.42 -1.67 -22.42
CA ALA A 10 12.73 -2.43 -21.38
C ALA A 10 11.39 -1.79 -20.98
N ARG A 11 11.34 -0.47 -20.86
CA ARG A 11 10.11 0.29 -20.59
C ARG A 11 9.09 0.11 -21.71
N GLU A 12 9.52 0.25 -22.97
CA GLU A 12 8.65 0.05 -24.14
C GLU A 12 8.03 -1.36 -24.15
N GLU A 13 8.83 -2.40 -23.96
CA GLU A 13 8.33 -3.77 -23.88
C GLU A 13 7.39 -3.98 -22.69
N PHE A 14 7.72 -3.40 -21.54
CA PHE A 14 6.88 -3.49 -20.35
C PHE A 14 5.48 -2.87 -20.58
N HIS A 15 5.41 -1.69 -21.17
CA HIS A 15 4.15 -1.00 -21.46
C HIS A 15 3.32 -1.69 -22.56
N GLN A 16 3.93 -2.48 -23.42
CA GLN A 16 3.23 -3.34 -24.39
C GLN A 16 2.66 -4.60 -23.73
N SER A 17 3.13 -4.97 -22.56
CA SER A 17 2.64 -6.14 -21.83
C SER A 17 1.25 -5.88 -21.23
N LYS A 18 0.34 -6.85 -21.38
CA LYS A 18 -1.03 -6.77 -20.82
C LYS A 18 -1.04 -7.28 -19.38
N LEU A 19 -0.59 -6.46 -18.44
CA LEU A 19 -0.65 -6.79 -17.02
C LEU A 19 -2.02 -6.45 -16.43
N LYS A 20 -2.44 -7.25 -15.46
CA LYS A 20 -3.68 -7.00 -14.71
C LYS A 20 -3.35 -6.41 -13.35
N LYS A 21 -4.11 -5.40 -12.96
CA LYS A 21 -4.05 -4.81 -11.63
C LYS A 21 -4.82 -5.69 -10.66
N SER A 22 -4.18 -6.21 -9.61
CA SER A 22 -4.85 -6.99 -8.55
C SER A 22 -5.21 -6.15 -7.34
N GLY A 23 -4.47 -5.08 -7.08
CA GLY A 23 -4.75 -4.16 -5.99
C GLY A 23 -6.04 -3.37 -6.25
N LEU A 24 -6.88 -3.26 -5.23
CA LEU A 24 -8.09 -2.46 -5.26
C LEU A 24 -8.08 -1.51 -4.08
N ASN A 25 -7.95 -0.23 -4.35
CA ASN A 25 -8.27 0.79 -3.38
C ASN A 25 -9.80 0.91 -3.28
N LYS A 26 -10.38 0.17 -2.32
CA LYS A 26 -11.84 0.15 -2.10
C LYS A 26 -12.39 1.52 -1.71
N PHE A 27 -11.56 2.41 -1.26
CA PHE A 27 -11.93 3.73 -0.77
C PHE A 27 -12.08 4.74 -1.90
N ALA A 28 -11.09 4.79 -2.78
CA ALA A 28 -11.09 5.68 -3.94
C ALA A 28 -11.65 5.02 -5.21
N GLY A 29 -12.00 3.72 -5.14
CA GLY A 29 -12.66 3.00 -6.23
C GLY A 29 -11.76 2.71 -7.44
N TYR A 30 -10.43 2.79 -7.31
CA TYR A 30 -9.52 2.52 -8.40
C TYR A 30 -8.67 1.27 -8.16
N GLN A 31 -8.28 0.63 -9.27
CA GLN A 31 -7.34 -0.48 -9.26
C GLN A 31 -5.91 0.01 -9.44
N TYR A 32 -4.98 -0.57 -8.69
CA TYR A 32 -3.55 -0.29 -8.79
C TYR A 32 -2.75 -1.59 -8.95
N PHE A 33 -1.50 -1.46 -9.40
CA PHE A 33 -0.60 -2.60 -9.48
C PHE A 33 0.01 -2.90 -8.12
N GLU A 34 -0.19 -4.11 -7.64
CA GLU A 34 0.64 -4.62 -6.55
C GLU A 34 2.01 -5.05 -7.09
N LEU A 35 3.03 -5.09 -6.21
CA LEU A 35 4.36 -5.50 -6.61
C LEU A 35 4.37 -6.88 -7.29
N GLY A 36 3.52 -7.80 -6.82
CA GLY A 36 3.37 -9.15 -7.37
C GLY A 36 2.87 -9.18 -8.82
N ASP A 37 2.10 -8.18 -9.25
CA ASP A 37 1.49 -8.16 -10.58
C ASP A 37 2.52 -7.94 -11.69
N PHE A 38 3.59 -7.23 -11.40
CA PHE A 38 4.53 -6.79 -12.43
C PHE A 38 5.99 -7.19 -12.19
N ILE A 39 6.39 -7.54 -10.96
CA ILE A 39 7.82 -7.78 -10.66
C ILE A 39 8.42 -8.93 -11.48
N ILE A 40 7.68 -10.03 -11.64
CA ILE A 40 8.18 -11.19 -12.39
C ILE A 40 8.32 -10.87 -13.88
N PRO A 41 7.32 -10.30 -14.57
CA PRO A 41 7.47 -9.82 -15.95
C PRO A 41 8.61 -8.80 -16.09
N ALA A 42 8.71 -7.82 -15.17
CA ALA A 42 9.74 -6.80 -15.20
C ALA A 42 11.16 -7.39 -15.13
N LEU A 43 11.39 -8.35 -14.24
CA LEU A 43 12.67 -9.06 -14.15
C LEU A 43 12.99 -9.87 -15.43
N GLY A 44 11.98 -10.48 -16.05
CA GLY A 44 12.12 -11.17 -17.32
C GLY A 44 12.55 -10.23 -18.44
N ILE A 45 11.91 -9.07 -18.54
CA ILE A 45 12.23 -8.02 -19.51
C ILE A 45 13.63 -7.46 -19.26
N PHE A 46 13.98 -7.15 -18.01
CA PHE A 46 15.33 -6.68 -17.66
C PHE A 46 16.39 -7.70 -18.08
N LYS A 47 16.19 -8.98 -17.76
CA LYS A 47 17.10 -10.06 -18.20
C LYS A 47 17.26 -10.07 -19.72
N LYS A 48 16.17 -9.95 -20.48
CA LYS A 48 16.17 -9.94 -21.95
C LYS A 48 16.97 -8.77 -22.51
N HIS A 49 16.87 -7.58 -21.90
CA HIS A 49 17.60 -6.39 -22.31
C HIS A 49 19.01 -6.27 -21.68
N GLY A 50 19.48 -7.29 -20.97
CA GLY A 50 20.80 -7.30 -20.36
C GLY A 50 20.92 -6.25 -19.24
N LEU A 51 19.88 -6.10 -18.45
CA LEU A 51 19.84 -5.24 -17.26
C LEU A 51 19.71 -6.08 -15.98
N THR A 52 20.33 -5.60 -14.91
CA THR A 52 20.16 -6.14 -13.56
C THR A 52 19.72 -5.02 -12.62
N SER A 53 18.73 -5.30 -11.77
CA SER A 53 18.30 -4.38 -10.71
C SER A 53 18.77 -4.88 -9.35
N VAL A 54 19.29 -3.96 -8.54
CA VAL A 54 19.67 -4.19 -7.14
C VAL A 54 19.02 -3.13 -6.30
N ILE A 55 18.26 -3.54 -5.27
CA ILE A 55 17.60 -2.63 -4.34
C ILE A 55 18.27 -2.72 -2.98
N SER A 56 18.57 -1.58 -2.40
CA SER A 56 19.16 -1.44 -1.07
C SER A 56 18.30 -0.52 -0.21
N PHE A 57 18.26 -0.81 1.08
CA PHE A 57 17.53 -0.02 2.07
C PHE A 57 18.51 0.49 3.13
N GLY A 58 18.74 1.80 3.13
CA GLY A 58 19.54 2.51 4.13
C GLY A 58 18.68 3.04 5.28
N LYS A 59 19.27 3.88 6.12
CA LYS A 59 18.54 4.55 7.20
C LYS A 59 17.70 5.73 6.70
N GLU A 60 18.20 6.47 5.72
CA GLU A 60 17.61 7.70 5.22
C GLU A 60 17.03 7.55 3.81
N THR A 61 17.58 6.63 3.01
CA THR A 61 17.20 6.42 1.62
C THR A 61 17.10 4.93 1.29
N ALA A 62 16.17 4.61 0.40
CA ALA A 62 16.16 3.38 -0.36
C ALA A 62 16.61 3.67 -1.78
N ASP A 63 17.45 2.84 -2.36
CA ASP A 63 17.93 2.99 -3.74
C ASP A 63 17.70 1.74 -4.58
N MET A 64 17.49 1.97 -5.87
CA MET A 64 17.49 0.95 -6.92
C MET A 64 18.57 1.28 -7.93
N ARG A 65 19.52 0.37 -8.09
CA ARG A 65 20.56 0.45 -9.12
C ARG A 65 20.18 -0.43 -10.28
N ILE A 66 20.14 0.15 -11.46
CA ILE A 66 19.91 -0.55 -12.73
C ILE A 66 21.24 -0.60 -13.46
N VAL A 67 21.81 -1.78 -13.56
CA VAL A 67 23.17 -2.02 -14.08
C VAL A 67 23.10 -2.60 -15.48
N ASN A 68 23.94 -2.10 -16.39
CA ASN A 68 24.15 -2.69 -17.69
C ASN A 68 25.05 -3.93 -17.57
N ASN A 69 24.54 -5.13 -17.88
CA ASN A 69 25.27 -6.38 -17.72
C ASN A 69 26.50 -6.50 -18.64
N ASP A 70 26.49 -5.79 -19.78
CA ASP A 70 27.63 -5.80 -20.71
C ASP A 70 28.73 -4.82 -20.29
N GLN A 71 28.37 -3.80 -19.52
CA GLN A 71 29.25 -2.73 -19.03
C GLN A 71 28.82 -2.37 -17.60
N PRO A 72 29.22 -3.12 -16.57
CA PRO A 72 28.72 -2.97 -15.20
C PRO A 72 29.03 -1.62 -14.55
N GLU A 73 29.97 -0.86 -15.07
CA GLU A 73 30.25 0.52 -14.69
C GLU A 73 29.16 1.51 -15.11
N GLU A 74 28.36 1.15 -16.13
CA GLU A 74 27.20 1.92 -16.53
C GLU A 74 25.99 1.55 -15.65
N MET A 75 25.55 2.48 -14.82
CA MET A 75 24.40 2.28 -13.98
C MET A 75 23.52 3.52 -13.88
N ILE A 76 22.24 3.31 -13.62
CA ILE A 76 21.27 4.34 -13.24
C ILE A 76 20.89 4.09 -11.79
N VAL A 77 20.86 5.15 -10.99
CA VAL A 77 20.41 5.10 -9.59
C VAL A 77 19.10 5.86 -9.45
N ILE A 78 18.10 5.23 -8.87
CA ILE A 78 16.82 5.81 -8.51
C ILE A 78 16.73 5.75 -7.00
N GLU A 79 16.49 6.89 -6.35
CA GLU A 79 16.45 7.00 -4.89
C GLU A 79 15.06 7.43 -4.42
N SER A 80 14.69 6.98 -3.24
CA SER A 80 13.51 7.40 -2.51
C SER A 80 13.87 7.64 -1.05
N PRO A 81 13.40 8.71 -0.41
CA PRO A 81 13.60 8.87 1.02
C PRO A 81 12.94 7.72 1.79
N MET A 82 13.60 7.26 2.85
CA MET A 82 12.99 6.32 3.78
C MET A 82 11.92 7.04 4.59
N SER A 83 10.75 6.46 4.66
CA SER A 83 9.71 6.90 5.59
C SER A 83 9.86 6.16 6.91
N THR A 84 9.72 6.87 8.01
CA THR A 84 9.52 6.25 9.32
C THR A 84 8.03 6.02 9.52
N ALA A 85 7.51 4.93 9.02
CA ALA A 85 6.17 4.50 9.37
C ALA A 85 6.21 3.91 10.79
N ALA A 86 5.81 4.69 11.77
CA ALA A 86 5.46 4.18 13.08
C ALA A 86 4.01 3.68 13.02
N LEU A 87 3.79 2.51 12.46
CA LEU A 87 2.52 1.81 12.58
C LEU A 87 2.40 1.40 14.05
N LYS A 88 1.56 2.11 14.81
CA LYS A 88 1.30 1.79 16.20
C LYS A 88 0.70 0.37 16.27
N GLY A 89 1.29 -0.47 17.10
CA GLY A 89 0.80 -1.83 17.34
C GLY A 89 1.44 -2.94 16.52
N CYS A 90 2.33 -2.62 15.58
CA CYS A 90 3.15 -3.63 14.91
C CYS A 90 4.54 -3.73 15.56
N HIS A 91 5.10 -4.94 15.60
CA HIS A 91 6.51 -5.08 15.96
C HIS A 91 7.39 -4.30 14.98
N GLU A 92 8.48 -3.70 15.47
CA GLU A 92 9.40 -2.88 14.65
C GLU A 92 9.86 -3.60 13.36
N VAL A 93 10.05 -4.93 13.43
CA VAL A 93 10.43 -5.74 12.26
C VAL A 93 9.31 -5.83 11.22
N GLN A 94 8.05 -5.86 11.64
CA GLN A 94 6.90 -5.88 10.72
C GLN A 94 6.72 -4.52 10.05
N ASN A 95 6.89 -3.43 10.81
CA ASN A 95 6.90 -2.08 10.27
C ASN A 95 7.99 -1.89 9.23
N LEU A 96 9.21 -2.37 9.54
CA LEU A 96 10.33 -2.32 8.61
C LEU A 96 10.02 -3.09 7.32
N GLY A 97 9.48 -4.30 7.44
CA GLY A 97 9.10 -5.13 6.28
C GLY A 97 8.03 -4.48 5.40
N ALA A 98 7.03 -3.86 6.01
CA ALA A 98 5.99 -3.11 5.29
C ALA A 98 6.57 -1.91 4.53
N VAL A 99 7.38 -1.09 5.20
CA VAL A 99 8.07 0.06 4.58
C VAL A 99 8.94 -0.38 3.40
N GLN A 100 9.75 -1.43 3.58
CA GLN A 100 10.64 -1.93 2.51
C GLN A 100 9.84 -2.45 1.31
N THR A 101 8.72 -3.15 1.54
CA THR A 101 7.86 -3.64 0.46
C THR A 101 7.24 -2.48 -0.31
N TYR A 102 6.77 -1.46 0.41
CA TYR A 102 6.18 -0.26 -0.18
C TYR A 102 7.20 0.52 -1.02
N LEU A 103 8.37 0.81 -0.45
CA LEU A 103 9.44 1.51 -1.17
C LEU A 103 9.95 0.72 -2.37
N ARG A 104 10.06 -0.60 -2.27
CA ARG A 104 10.43 -1.46 -3.40
C ARG A 104 9.45 -1.30 -4.56
N ARG A 105 8.14 -1.24 -4.28
CA ARG A 105 7.13 -1.00 -5.30
C ARG A 105 7.34 0.36 -5.98
N TYR A 106 7.52 1.44 -5.22
CA TYR A 106 7.73 2.78 -5.78
C TYR A 106 9.01 2.92 -6.60
N LEU A 107 10.10 2.31 -6.17
CA LEU A 107 11.34 2.30 -6.94
C LEU A 107 11.13 1.62 -8.32
N TRP A 108 10.40 0.52 -8.38
CA TRP A 108 10.05 -0.14 -9.62
C TRP A 108 9.05 0.68 -10.46
N VAL A 109 8.07 1.30 -9.85
CA VAL A 109 7.10 2.21 -10.51
C VAL A 109 7.86 3.34 -11.21
N ALA A 110 8.81 3.97 -10.51
CA ALA A 110 9.65 5.01 -11.07
C ALA A 110 10.60 4.47 -12.18
N ALA A 111 11.21 3.30 -11.96
CA ALA A 111 12.12 2.70 -12.93
C ALA A 111 11.44 2.40 -14.26
N LEU A 112 10.21 1.91 -14.24
CA LEU A 112 9.45 1.48 -15.41
C LEU A 112 8.47 2.53 -15.91
N GLU A 113 8.42 3.74 -15.30
CA GLU A 113 7.46 4.81 -15.65
C GLU A 113 6.02 4.29 -15.62
N ILE A 114 5.66 3.51 -14.59
CA ILE A 114 4.31 2.96 -14.47
C ILE A 114 3.36 4.10 -14.09
N VAL A 115 2.39 4.39 -14.96
CA VAL A 115 1.36 5.38 -14.67
C VAL A 115 0.26 4.71 -13.85
N GLU A 116 0.13 5.12 -12.61
CA GLU A 116 -1.03 4.82 -11.77
C GLU A 116 -1.97 6.02 -11.80
N HIS A 117 -3.29 5.76 -11.75
CA HIS A 117 -4.24 6.86 -11.64
C HIS A 117 -3.99 7.58 -10.32
N ASP A 118 -3.65 8.85 -10.41
CA ASP A 118 -3.54 9.72 -9.25
C ASP A 118 -4.93 9.88 -8.63
N ALA A 119 -5.08 9.44 -7.38
CA ALA A 119 -6.32 9.61 -6.64
C ALA A 119 -6.70 11.11 -6.49
N LEU A 120 -5.72 12.00 -6.63
CA LEU A 120 -5.90 13.45 -6.65
C LEU A 120 -6.65 13.93 -7.91
N ASP A 121 -6.40 13.31 -9.07
CA ASP A 121 -7.11 13.68 -10.31
C ASP A 121 -8.57 13.20 -10.32
N ALA A 122 -8.89 12.14 -9.62
CA ALA A 122 -10.27 11.65 -9.49
C ALA A 122 -11.16 12.59 -8.65
N THR A 123 -10.55 13.45 -7.83
CA THR A 123 -11.27 14.43 -6.98
C THR A 123 -11.25 15.83 -7.54
N THR A 124 -10.34 16.18 -8.45
CA THR A 124 -10.27 17.47 -9.12
C THR A 124 -11.19 17.48 -10.34
N GLY A 125 -12.46 17.82 -10.13
CA GLY A 125 -13.40 18.08 -11.23
C GLY A 125 -14.70 17.30 -11.19
N ALA A 126 -14.88 16.32 -10.34
CA ALA A 126 -16.20 15.78 -10.05
C ALA A 126 -16.98 16.83 -9.27
N LYS A 127 -17.99 17.45 -9.91
CA LYS A 127 -19.05 18.14 -9.18
C LYS A 127 -19.61 17.12 -8.21
N GLY A 128 -19.21 17.24 -6.94
CA GLY A 128 -19.63 16.33 -5.89
C GLY A 128 -21.13 16.27 -5.81
N THR A 129 -21.67 15.10 -5.98
CA THR A 129 -22.80 14.75 -5.11
C THR A 129 -22.23 14.83 -3.71
N ALA A 130 -22.60 15.86 -2.98
CA ALA A 130 -22.22 16.06 -1.59
C ALA A 130 -22.38 14.72 -0.86
N PRO A 131 -21.38 14.29 -0.07
CA PRO A 131 -21.59 13.16 0.79
C PRO A 131 -22.82 13.48 1.64
N VAL A 132 -23.74 12.54 1.72
CA VAL A 132 -24.88 12.65 2.64
C VAL A 132 -24.24 12.80 4.03
N ILE A 133 -24.19 14.01 4.50
CA ILE A 133 -23.73 14.36 5.83
C ILE A 133 -24.79 13.75 6.76
N SER A 134 -24.49 12.58 7.28
CA SER A 134 -25.20 12.11 8.47
C SER A 134 -24.91 13.15 9.57
N PRO A 135 -25.92 13.73 10.21
CA PRO A 135 -25.72 14.80 11.19
C PRO A 135 -25.26 14.20 12.52
N ARG A 136 -24.01 13.79 12.56
CA ARG A 136 -23.25 13.53 13.79
C ARG A 136 -21.80 13.81 13.46
N GLY A 137 -21.35 15.04 13.76
CA GLY A 137 -19.93 15.34 13.92
C GLY A 137 -19.37 14.32 14.88
N GLY A 138 -18.67 13.29 14.35
CA GLY A 138 -18.20 12.17 15.13
C GLY A 138 -16.82 12.47 15.68
N ILE A 139 -16.61 12.17 16.94
CA ILE A 139 -15.30 11.99 17.55
C ILE A 139 -14.51 11.04 16.61
N GLY A 140 -13.39 11.51 16.06
CA GLY A 140 -12.55 10.75 15.12
C GLY A 140 -12.40 11.36 13.73
N ASP A 141 -13.15 12.43 13.40
CA ASP A 141 -12.98 13.15 12.12
C ASP A 141 -11.63 13.89 12.05
N ASP A 142 -11.05 14.24 13.21
CA ASP A 142 -9.76 14.92 13.35
C ASP A 142 -8.56 13.95 13.39
N LEU A 143 -8.77 12.64 13.27
CA LEU A 143 -7.66 11.68 13.23
C LEU A 143 -6.85 11.85 11.95
N PRO A 144 -5.52 11.74 12.01
CA PRO A 144 -4.65 11.70 10.85
C PRO A 144 -5.07 10.61 9.85
N GLU A 145 -4.89 10.85 8.55
CA GLU A 145 -5.41 9.95 7.51
C GLU A 145 -4.74 8.57 7.54
N ASP A 146 -3.46 8.50 7.89
CA ASP A 146 -2.72 7.26 8.11
C ASP A 146 -3.33 6.40 9.25
N ILE A 147 -3.76 7.06 10.32
CA ILE A 147 -4.46 6.40 11.44
C ILE A 147 -5.83 5.90 10.99
N LYS A 148 -6.56 6.68 10.21
CA LYS A 148 -7.85 6.27 9.67
C LYS A 148 -7.72 5.07 8.74
N GLU A 149 -6.69 5.06 7.88
CA GLU A 149 -6.41 3.94 6.97
C GLU A 149 -6.13 2.65 7.76
N PHE A 150 -5.24 2.73 8.75
CA PHE A 150 -4.95 1.61 9.66
C PHE A 150 -6.23 1.08 10.33
N LEU A 151 -7.10 1.96 10.83
CA LEU A 151 -8.32 1.56 11.51
C LEU A 151 -9.37 0.94 10.56
N ARG A 152 -9.36 1.31 9.29
CA ARG A 152 -10.19 0.67 8.24
C ARG A 152 -9.70 -0.75 7.93
N ASP A 153 -8.40 -0.93 7.81
CA ASP A 153 -7.80 -2.25 7.58
C ASP A 153 -8.04 -3.18 8.78
N LEU A 154 -7.89 -2.65 9.98
CA LEU A 154 -8.24 -3.35 11.20
C LEU A 154 -9.74 -3.74 11.21
N ALA A 155 -10.63 -2.84 10.82
CA ALA A 155 -12.07 -3.12 10.74
C ALA A 155 -12.38 -4.23 9.72
N SER A 156 -11.68 -4.26 8.60
CA SER A 156 -11.80 -5.32 7.60
C SER A 156 -11.37 -6.68 8.15
N SER A 157 -10.23 -6.73 8.83
CA SER A 157 -9.70 -7.94 9.45
C SER A 157 -10.61 -8.47 10.55
N VAL A 158 -11.10 -7.58 11.42
CA VAL A 158 -12.05 -7.87 12.50
C VAL A 158 -13.37 -8.42 11.92
N SER A 159 -13.85 -7.82 10.84
CA SER A 159 -15.09 -8.29 10.18
C SER A 159 -14.92 -9.68 9.63
N GLY A 160 -13.79 -9.98 8.98
CA GLY A 160 -13.47 -11.31 8.46
C GLY A 160 -13.42 -12.38 9.56
N LEU A 161 -12.80 -12.10 10.71
CA LEU A 161 -12.77 -13.02 11.84
C LEU A 161 -14.17 -13.29 12.43
N VAL A 162 -15.00 -12.25 12.53
CA VAL A 162 -16.38 -12.41 13.01
C VAL A 162 -17.22 -13.23 12.04
N GLU A 163 -17.05 -13.05 10.73
CA GLU A 163 -17.79 -13.82 9.70
C GLU A 163 -17.50 -15.32 9.75
N VAL A 164 -16.27 -15.70 10.13
CA VAL A 164 -15.91 -17.12 10.34
C VAL A 164 -16.15 -17.61 11.76
N GLY A 165 -16.85 -16.82 12.60
CA GLY A 165 -17.24 -17.22 13.96
C GLY A 165 -16.16 -16.99 15.04
N GLN A 166 -15.05 -16.35 14.73
CA GLN A 166 -13.91 -16.10 15.63
C GLN A 166 -14.00 -14.72 16.31
N ALA A 167 -15.14 -14.41 16.92
CA ALA A 167 -15.38 -13.10 17.55
C ALA A 167 -14.46 -12.84 18.77
N VAL A 168 -14.00 -13.88 19.47
CA VAL A 168 -13.04 -13.73 20.58
C VAL A 168 -11.67 -13.32 20.07
N ASP A 169 -11.21 -13.95 18.99
CA ASP A 169 -9.92 -13.61 18.35
C ASP A 169 -9.95 -12.20 17.76
N ALA A 170 -11.11 -11.80 17.22
CA ALA A 170 -11.33 -10.44 16.73
C ALA A 170 -11.25 -9.39 17.87
N LEU A 171 -11.74 -9.71 19.08
CA LEU A 171 -11.58 -8.85 20.24
C LEU A 171 -10.12 -8.76 20.68
N ALA A 172 -9.42 -9.89 20.79
CA ALA A 172 -8.02 -9.94 21.13
C ALA A 172 -7.18 -9.08 20.16
N MET A 173 -7.47 -9.18 18.86
CA MET A 173 -6.82 -8.35 17.83
C MET A 173 -7.03 -6.84 18.07
N ILE A 174 -8.24 -6.42 18.48
CA ILE A 174 -8.52 -5.02 18.80
C ILE A 174 -7.79 -4.58 20.07
N ASP A 175 -7.81 -5.42 21.11
CA ASP A 175 -7.23 -5.09 22.41
C ASP A 175 -5.68 -5.02 22.33
N GLU A 176 -5.05 -5.85 21.50
CA GLU A 176 -3.61 -5.79 21.22
C GLU A 176 -3.17 -4.44 20.63
N GLN A 177 -4.04 -3.77 19.91
CA GLN A 177 -3.71 -2.47 19.28
C GLN A 177 -3.67 -1.29 20.30
N GLN A 178 -4.12 -1.48 21.52
CA GLN A 178 -4.15 -0.46 22.57
C GLN A 178 -4.70 0.90 22.10
N LEU A 179 -5.78 0.85 21.32
CA LEU A 179 -6.37 2.04 20.69
C LEU A 179 -6.81 3.09 21.69
N GLU A 180 -6.63 4.36 21.37
CA GLU A 180 -7.16 5.51 22.11
C GLU A 180 -8.68 5.62 21.97
N ALA A 181 -9.33 6.47 22.79
CA ALA A 181 -10.79 6.55 22.84
C ALA A 181 -11.42 6.97 21.50
N ASP A 182 -10.83 7.97 20.83
CA ASP A 182 -11.25 8.46 19.51
C ASP A 182 -11.03 7.44 18.39
N GLN A 183 -9.92 6.70 18.44
CA GLN A 183 -9.61 5.60 17.53
C GLN A 183 -10.61 4.44 17.67
N LYS A 184 -11.01 4.10 18.91
CA LYS A 184 -12.04 3.09 19.17
C LYS A 184 -13.40 3.50 18.62
N VAL A 185 -13.75 4.78 18.74
CA VAL A 185 -15.00 5.33 18.20
C VAL A 185 -14.97 5.25 16.67
N TYR A 186 -13.87 5.67 16.04
CA TYR A 186 -13.70 5.61 14.60
C TYR A 186 -13.75 4.16 14.10
N LEU A 187 -13.00 3.23 14.72
CA LEU A 187 -13.05 1.80 14.39
C LEU A 187 -14.49 1.26 14.47
N SER A 188 -15.20 1.57 15.55
CA SER A 188 -16.60 1.15 15.71
C SER A 188 -17.52 1.70 14.63
N SER A 189 -17.25 2.89 14.09
CA SER A 189 -18.02 3.47 12.98
C SER A 189 -17.80 2.72 11.65
N GLN A 190 -16.63 2.11 11.46
CA GLN A 190 -16.29 1.33 10.28
C GLN A 190 -16.86 -0.10 10.30
N LEU A 191 -17.28 -0.60 11.46
CA LEU A 191 -17.86 -1.92 11.62
C LEU A 191 -19.37 -1.90 11.39
N ASN A 192 -19.92 -2.92 10.71
CA ASN A 192 -21.37 -3.06 10.57
C ASN A 192 -22.04 -3.48 11.90
N SER A 193 -23.37 -3.37 11.97
CA SER A 193 -24.14 -3.66 13.18
C SER A 193 -24.03 -5.10 13.65
N THR A 194 -23.90 -6.06 12.74
CA THR A 194 -23.77 -7.49 13.03
C THR A 194 -22.44 -7.77 13.71
N VAL A 195 -21.34 -7.23 13.17
CA VAL A 195 -19.99 -7.37 13.73
C VAL A 195 -19.93 -6.73 15.13
N ARG A 196 -20.44 -5.51 15.28
CA ARG A 196 -20.50 -4.85 16.61
C ARG A 196 -21.27 -5.67 17.65
N SER A 197 -22.39 -6.28 17.24
CA SER A 197 -23.19 -7.12 18.12
C SER A 197 -22.47 -8.41 18.51
N ALA A 198 -21.73 -9.03 17.59
CA ALA A 198 -20.94 -10.23 17.85
C ALA A 198 -19.78 -9.93 18.81
N LEU A 199 -19.04 -8.84 18.60
CA LEU A 199 -17.97 -8.40 19.50
C LEU A 199 -18.49 -8.08 20.92
N LYS A 200 -19.67 -7.44 21.01
CA LYS A 200 -20.29 -7.16 22.32
C LYS A 200 -20.65 -8.45 23.06
N LYS A 201 -21.15 -9.46 22.37
CA LYS A 201 -21.46 -10.79 22.96
C LYS A 201 -20.21 -11.55 23.38
N ALA A 202 -19.12 -11.45 22.61
CA ALA A 202 -17.86 -12.10 22.93
C ALA A 202 -17.13 -11.46 24.13
N LYS A 203 -17.47 -10.21 24.47
CA LYS A 203 -16.93 -9.48 25.62
C LYS A 203 -17.67 -9.78 26.94
N SER A 204 -18.86 -10.38 26.89
CA SER A 204 -19.72 -10.71 28.05
C SER A 204 -19.36 -12.07 28.60
#